data_71214f10620e273e311c1476c1a1d7f7
#
_entry.id   71214f10620e273e311c1476c1a1d7f7
#
_cell.length_a   1.000
_cell.length_b   1.000
_cell.length_c   1.000
_cell.angle_alpha   90.00
_cell.angle_beta   90.00
_cell.angle_gamma   90.00
#
_symmetry.space_group_name_H-M   'P 1'
#
loop_
_entity.id
_entity.type
_entity.pdbx_description
1 polymer ?
#
loop_
_entity_poly.entity_id
_entity_poly.type
_entity_poly.pdbx_seq_one_letter_code
_entity_poly.pdbx_strand_id
1 'polypeptide(L)'
;MSLSVWLEATRPRTLPAAAAPVAVGTALAVGRGAAHWPAAIAALLGALLIQVGTNYANDYFDFVKGADTDARVGPRRATQAGLVRPAALKAAFILAFAAAAAVGAYLIYRGGWPIVAIGVASVASGVLYTGGPFPLGYNGLGDLFVWVFFGPVAVGGTAYVQTLELRTEDLVVGGAFGLVSTAILAVNNLRDADTDAPVGKRTLAVRFGKPFARVEYGVCLAAAIFTPMLYVGDRPWLLLLLVLAPFALLLTRAVAAREGASLNPLLGATGKFLLAFAALFCGGWLL
;
A
#
# COMPACT_ATOMS: atom_id res chain seq x y z
N MET A 1 -6.87 21.39 -18.48
CA MET A 1 -5.94 20.51 -17.75
C MET A 1 -5.68 19.28 -18.61
N SER A 2 -4.41 18.86 -18.77
CA SER A 2 -4.09 17.68 -19.58
C SER A 2 -4.37 16.38 -18.80
N LEU A 3 -4.75 15.33 -19.51
CA LEU A 3 -4.98 13.99 -18.96
C LEU A 3 -3.71 13.46 -18.27
N SER A 4 -2.53 13.80 -18.80
CA SER A 4 -1.23 13.38 -18.23
C SER A 4 -1.02 13.83 -16.78
N VAL A 5 -1.46 15.05 -16.42
CA VAL A 5 -1.36 15.57 -15.04
C VAL A 5 -2.22 14.77 -14.08
N TRP A 6 -3.44 14.40 -14.49
CA TRP A 6 -4.32 13.56 -13.70
C TRP A 6 -3.75 12.15 -13.50
N LEU A 7 -3.21 11.57 -14.58
CA LEU A 7 -2.54 10.26 -14.51
C LEU A 7 -1.31 10.30 -13.58
N GLU A 8 -0.52 11.37 -13.63
CA GLU A 8 0.62 11.52 -12.70
C GLU A 8 0.14 11.62 -11.26
N ALA A 9 -0.94 12.37 -10.99
CA ALA A 9 -1.52 12.53 -9.66
C ALA A 9 -2.11 11.22 -9.09
N THR A 10 -2.53 10.24 -9.92
CA THR A 10 -2.92 8.91 -9.45
C THR A 10 -1.75 8.13 -8.86
N ARG A 11 -0.51 8.56 -9.09
CA ARG A 11 0.72 7.88 -8.69
C ARG A 11 0.76 6.42 -9.15
N PRO A 12 0.88 6.14 -10.47
CA PRO A 12 0.83 4.77 -10.99
C PRO A 12 1.82 3.80 -10.34
N ARG A 13 2.95 4.34 -9.84
CA ARG A 13 3.97 3.54 -9.13
C ARG A 13 3.50 2.97 -7.79
N THR A 14 2.39 3.46 -7.23
CA THR A 14 1.81 2.96 -5.96
C THR A 14 0.64 2.01 -6.19
N LEU A 15 0.07 1.94 -7.39
CA LEU A 15 -1.05 1.06 -7.71
C LEU A 15 -0.74 -0.45 -7.52
N PRO A 16 0.49 -0.91 -7.76
CA PRO A 16 0.87 -2.28 -7.42
C PRO A 16 0.60 -2.66 -5.96
N ALA A 17 0.76 -1.72 -5.03
CA ALA A 17 0.49 -1.96 -3.61
C ALA A 17 -1.01 -2.26 -3.34
N ALA A 18 -1.93 -1.72 -4.14
CA ALA A 18 -3.35 -2.04 -4.05
C ALA A 18 -3.72 -3.34 -4.80
N ALA A 19 -3.09 -3.61 -5.95
CA ALA A 19 -3.43 -4.75 -6.80
C ALA A 19 -2.84 -6.08 -6.31
N ALA A 20 -1.58 -6.07 -5.83
CA ALA A 20 -0.90 -7.29 -5.40
C ALA A 20 -1.62 -8.03 -4.26
N PRO A 21 -2.08 -7.38 -3.17
CA PRO A 21 -2.84 -8.06 -2.13
C PRO A 21 -4.14 -8.69 -2.63
N VAL A 22 -4.82 -8.06 -3.59
CA VAL A 22 -6.05 -8.62 -4.20
C VAL A 22 -5.73 -9.88 -5.00
N ALA A 23 -4.65 -9.88 -5.78
CA ALA A 23 -4.21 -11.08 -6.50
C ALA A 23 -3.91 -12.23 -5.53
N VAL A 24 -3.24 -11.94 -4.42
CA VAL A 24 -2.89 -12.90 -3.38
C VAL A 24 -4.14 -13.45 -2.67
N GLY A 25 -5.06 -12.59 -2.22
CA GLY A 25 -6.32 -13.03 -1.62
C GLY A 25 -7.17 -13.87 -2.59
N THR A 26 -7.09 -13.56 -3.89
CA THR A 26 -7.73 -14.39 -4.93
C THR A 26 -7.04 -15.73 -5.08
N ALA A 27 -5.70 -15.80 -5.05
CA ALA A 27 -4.97 -17.07 -5.10
C ALA A 27 -5.30 -17.96 -3.89
N LEU A 28 -5.47 -17.40 -2.69
CA LEU A 28 -5.94 -18.12 -1.52
C LEU A 28 -7.33 -18.72 -1.74
N ALA A 29 -8.27 -17.95 -2.30
CA ALA A 29 -9.61 -18.44 -2.63
C ALA A 29 -9.60 -19.53 -3.72
N VAL A 30 -8.79 -19.38 -4.77
CA VAL A 30 -8.59 -20.39 -5.82
C VAL A 30 -8.03 -21.68 -5.24
N GLY A 31 -7.00 -21.59 -4.39
CA GLY A 31 -6.39 -22.77 -3.75
C GLY A 31 -7.35 -23.55 -2.84
N ARG A 32 -8.47 -22.93 -2.44
CA ARG A 32 -9.58 -23.56 -1.69
C ARG A 32 -10.70 -24.07 -2.61
N GLY A 33 -10.59 -23.91 -3.93
CA GLY A 33 -11.68 -24.23 -4.86
C GLY A 33 -12.92 -23.33 -4.75
N ALA A 34 -12.80 -22.16 -4.12
CA ALA A 34 -13.91 -21.26 -3.80
C ALA A 34 -13.78 -19.87 -4.45
N ALA A 35 -13.08 -19.79 -5.59
CA ALA A 35 -12.91 -18.52 -6.31
C ALA A 35 -14.26 -17.97 -6.80
N HIS A 36 -14.45 -16.66 -6.56
CA HIS A 36 -15.62 -15.94 -7.06
C HIS A 36 -15.16 -14.72 -7.86
N TRP A 37 -14.96 -14.90 -9.16
CA TRP A 37 -14.34 -13.92 -10.06
C TRP A 37 -15.02 -12.54 -10.08
N PRO A 38 -16.38 -12.42 -10.07
CA PRO A 38 -17.00 -11.10 -9.98
C PRO A 38 -16.61 -10.36 -8.70
N ALA A 39 -16.50 -11.06 -7.55
CA ALA A 39 -16.06 -10.45 -6.31
C ALA A 39 -14.57 -10.07 -6.33
N ALA A 40 -13.71 -10.90 -6.96
CA ALA A 40 -12.30 -10.60 -7.14
C ALA A 40 -12.10 -9.32 -7.99
N ILE A 41 -12.83 -9.20 -9.12
CA ILE A 41 -12.78 -8.02 -9.98
C ILE A 41 -13.30 -6.77 -9.24
N ALA A 42 -14.42 -6.89 -8.54
CA ALA A 42 -14.94 -5.77 -7.75
C ALA A 42 -13.99 -5.37 -6.62
N ALA A 43 -13.35 -6.33 -5.93
CA ALA A 43 -12.34 -6.03 -4.92
C ALA A 43 -11.12 -5.29 -5.52
N LEU A 44 -10.65 -5.71 -6.70
CA LEU A 44 -9.57 -5.03 -7.41
C LEU A 44 -9.95 -3.58 -7.79
N LEU A 45 -11.12 -3.39 -8.38
CA LEU A 45 -11.61 -2.06 -8.74
C LEU A 45 -11.76 -1.17 -7.50
N GLY A 46 -12.36 -1.70 -6.42
CA GLY A 46 -12.51 -0.99 -5.16
C GLY A 46 -11.17 -0.59 -4.54
N ALA A 47 -10.19 -1.51 -4.50
CA ALA A 47 -8.85 -1.25 -3.99
C ALA A 47 -8.11 -0.17 -4.81
N LEU A 48 -8.19 -0.23 -6.13
CA LEU A 48 -7.58 0.78 -7.02
C LEU A 48 -8.25 2.14 -6.86
N LEU A 49 -9.57 2.21 -6.75
CA LEU A 49 -10.32 3.46 -6.55
C LEU A 49 -9.99 4.07 -5.18
N ILE A 50 -9.91 3.28 -4.12
CA ILE A 50 -9.48 3.74 -2.78
C ILE A 50 -8.05 4.27 -2.84
N GLN A 51 -7.14 3.55 -3.51
CA GLN A 51 -5.75 3.98 -3.66
C GLN A 51 -5.63 5.32 -4.40
N VAL A 52 -6.34 5.49 -5.52
CA VAL A 52 -6.38 6.74 -6.28
C VAL A 52 -6.98 7.86 -5.43
N GLY A 53 -8.12 7.61 -4.77
CA GLY A 53 -8.75 8.56 -3.88
C GLY A 53 -7.82 9.01 -2.74
N THR A 54 -7.10 8.07 -2.13
CA THR A 54 -6.10 8.36 -1.08
C THR A 54 -4.95 9.20 -1.62
N ASN A 55 -4.43 8.90 -2.82
CA ASN A 55 -3.37 9.69 -3.44
C ASN A 55 -3.81 11.14 -3.70
N TYR A 56 -5.04 11.33 -4.18
CA TYR A 56 -5.60 12.68 -4.40
C TYR A 56 -5.87 13.40 -3.07
N ALA A 57 -6.40 12.70 -2.05
CA ALA A 57 -6.62 13.26 -0.73
C ALA A 57 -5.29 13.70 -0.09
N ASN A 58 -4.25 12.88 -0.20
CA ASN A 58 -2.92 13.21 0.32
C ASN A 58 -2.33 14.45 -0.38
N ASP A 59 -2.47 14.57 -1.71
CA ASP A 59 -2.01 15.77 -2.44
C ASP A 59 -2.79 17.02 -2.01
N TYR A 60 -4.12 16.91 -1.85
CA TYR A 60 -4.97 18.00 -1.39
C TYR A 60 -4.63 18.46 0.04
N PHE A 61 -4.56 17.52 1.00
CA PHE A 61 -4.37 17.87 2.40
C PHE A 61 -2.94 18.33 2.71
N ASP A 62 -1.92 17.74 2.07
CA ASP A 62 -0.52 18.17 2.20
C ASP A 62 -0.38 19.62 1.69
N PHE A 63 -1.05 19.97 0.56
CA PHE A 63 -1.08 21.34 0.05
C PHE A 63 -1.77 22.32 1.02
N VAL A 64 -2.97 21.97 1.50
CA VAL A 64 -3.73 22.83 2.43
C VAL A 64 -2.99 23.08 3.74
N LYS A 65 -2.22 22.09 4.20
CA LYS A 65 -1.40 22.20 5.42
C LYS A 65 -0.04 22.88 5.19
N GLY A 66 0.30 23.23 3.93
CA GLY A 66 1.60 23.80 3.59
C GLY A 66 2.78 22.84 3.78
N ALA A 67 2.51 21.52 3.80
CA ALA A 67 3.54 20.51 3.94
C ALA A 67 4.31 20.23 2.64
N ASP A 68 3.71 20.54 1.50
CA ASP A 68 4.37 20.44 0.19
C ASP A 68 5.06 21.76 -0.14
N THR A 69 6.35 21.87 0.17
CA THR A 69 7.20 23.02 -0.09
C THR A 69 8.07 22.80 -1.34
N ASP A 70 8.74 23.86 -1.83
CA ASP A 70 9.69 23.78 -2.95
C ASP A 70 10.94 22.94 -2.60
N ALA A 71 11.23 22.73 -1.31
CA ALA A 71 12.29 21.85 -0.83
C ALA A 71 11.99 20.35 -0.97
N ARG A 72 10.80 20.00 -1.48
CA ARG A 72 10.36 18.61 -1.65
C ARG A 72 11.31 17.80 -2.54
N VAL A 73 11.77 16.66 -2.02
CA VAL A 73 12.70 15.73 -2.68
C VAL A 73 11.96 14.67 -3.52
N GLY A 74 10.70 14.38 -3.17
CA GLY A 74 9.85 13.40 -3.83
C GLY A 74 9.26 13.88 -5.16
N PRO A 75 8.47 13.03 -5.85
CA PRO A 75 7.80 13.38 -7.09
C PRO A 75 6.95 14.65 -6.97
N ARG A 76 6.84 15.38 -8.07
CA ARG A 76 6.07 16.62 -8.17
C ARG A 76 4.60 16.39 -7.75
N ARG A 77 4.04 17.32 -6.98
CA ARG A 77 2.62 17.34 -6.61
C ARG A 77 1.82 18.22 -7.56
N ALA A 78 0.65 17.73 -7.96
CA ALA A 78 -0.17 18.44 -8.94
C ALA A 78 -0.69 19.78 -8.42
N THR A 79 -1.08 19.87 -7.15
CA THR A 79 -1.55 21.10 -6.49
C THR A 79 -0.43 22.09 -6.20
N GLN A 80 0.65 21.67 -5.59
CA GLN A 80 1.80 22.53 -5.30
C GLN A 80 2.40 23.13 -6.58
N ALA A 81 2.43 22.35 -7.66
CA ALA A 81 2.92 22.80 -8.95
C ALA A 81 1.95 23.72 -9.71
N GLY A 82 0.78 24.05 -9.14
CA GLY A 82 -0.24 24.87 -9.80
C GLY A 82 -0.92 24.23 -11.01
N LEU A 83 -0.70 22.91 -11.24
CA LEU A 83 -1.23 22.18 -12.41
C LEU A 83 -2.71 21.82 -12.23
N VAL A 84 -3.15 21.61 -10.99
CA VAL A 84 -4.54 21.29 -10.64
C VAL A 84 -5.00 22.20 -9.50
N ARG A 85 -6.18 22.78 -9.64
CA ARG A 85 -6.79 23.60 -8.57
C ARG A 85 -7.14 22.72 -7.37
N PRO A 86 -6.91 23.16 -6.11
CA PRO A 86 -7.24 22.38 -4.93
C PRO A 86 -8.69 21.90 -4.89
N ALA A 87 -9.64 22.75 -5.30
CA ALA A 87 -11.06 22.39 -5.38
C ALA A 87 -11.34 21.24 -6.35
N ALA A 88 -10.63 21.18 -7.48
CA ALA A 88 -10.78 20.10 -8.45
C ALA A 88 -10.20 18.78 -7.89
N LEU A 89 -9.07 18.84 -7.17
CA LEU A 89 -8.50 17.66 -6.56
C LEU A 89 -9.36 17.14 -5.40
N LYS A 90 -9.97 18.07 -4.60
CA LYS A 90 -10.98 17.73 -3.60
C LYS A 90 -12.17 16.99 -4.22
N ALA A 91 -12.73 17.50 -5.32
CA ALA A 91 -13.81 16.83 -6.03
C ALA A 91 -13.38 15.43 -6.53
N ALA A 92 -12.15 15.32 -7.06
CA ALA A 92 -11.62 14.06 -7.61
C ALA A 92 -11.48 12.97 -6.55
N PHE A 93 -10.96 13.27 -5.34
CA PHE A 93 -10.88 12.24 -4.30
C PHE A 93 -12.27 11.85 -3.77
N ILE A 94 -13.21 12.81 -3.66
CA ILE A 94 -14.60 12.49 -3.26
C ILE A 94 -15.24 11.57 -4.31
N LEU A 95 -15.08 11.86 -5.60
CA LEU A 95 -15.61 11.02 -6.68
C LEU A 95 -14.97 9.63 -6.69
N ALA A 96 -13.67 9.53 -6.47
CA ALA A 96 -12.97 8.25 -6.40
C ALA A 96 -13.50 7.39 -5.24
N PHE A 97 -13.68 7.97 -4.05
CA PHE A 97 -14.26 7.25 -2.92
C PHE A 97 -15.76 6.93 -3.12
N ALA A 98 -16.53 7.80 -3.75
CA ALA A 98 -17.92 7.51 -4.11
C ALA A 98 -18.01 6.35 -5.12
N ALA A 99 -17.13 6.30 -6.12
CA ALA A 99 -17.04 5.19 -7.06
C ALA A 99 -16.61 3.89 -6.35
N ALA A 100 -15.65 3.96 -5.41
CA ALA A 100 -15.26 2.83 -4.57
C ALA A 100 -16.44 2.32 -3.73
N ALA A 101 -17.25 3.21 -3.15
CA ALA A 101 -18.45 2.85 -2.41
C ALA A 101 -19.51 2.19 -3.30
N ALA A 102 -19.69 2.68 -4.53
CA ALA A 102 -20.62 2.09 -5.50
C ALA A 102 -20.20 0.65 -5.87
N VAL A 103 -18.92 0.42 -6.15
CA VAL A 103 -18.38 -0.94 -6.36
C VAL A 103 -18.49 -1.77 -5.07
N GLY A 104 -18.20 -1.14 -3.92
CA GLY A 104 -18.29 -1.75 -2.59
C GLY A 104 -19.72 -2.23 -2.24
N ALA A 105 -20.76 -1.61 -2.77
CA ALA A 105 -22.14 -2.04 -2.54
C ALA A 105 -22.38 -3.50 -2.98
N TYR A 106 -21.79 -3.91 -4.12
CA TYR A 106 -21.82 -5.31 -4.55
C TYR A 106 -21.06 -6.23 -3.58
N LEU A 107 -19.89 -5.80 -3.10
CA LEU A 107 -19.10 -6.58 -2.16
C LEU A 107 -19.81 -6.71 -0.80
N ILE A 108 -20.52 -5.64 -0.37
CA ILE A 108 -21.37 -5.64 0.84
C ILE A 108 -22.55 -6.60 0.67
N TYR A 109 -23.23 -6.56 -0.48
CA TYR A 109 -24.30 -7.50 -0.78
C TYR A 109 -23.85 -8.95 -0.63
N ARG A 110 -22.63 -9.26 -1.07
CA ARG A 110 -22.07 -10.60 -0.99
C ARG A 110 -21.51 -10.97 0.39
N GLY A 111 -20.67 -10.10 0.98
CA GLY A 111 -19.89 -10.39 2.18
C GLY A 111 -20.48 -9.83 3.47
N GLY A 112 -21.57 -9.05 3.38
CA GLY A 112 -22.29 -8.54 4.55
C GLY A 112 -21.51 -7.48 5.35
N TRP A 113 -21.81 -7.40 6.65
CA TRP A 113 -21.30 -6.39 7.57
C TRP A 113 -19.76 -6.30 7.66
N PRO A 114 -18.96 -7.39 7.62
CA PRO A 114 -17.51 -7.26 7.64
C PRO A 114 -16.97 -6.40 6.51
N ILE A 115 -17.57 -6.45 5.32
CA ILE A 115 -17.14 -5.63 4.18
C ILE A 115 -17.52 -4.15 4.37
N VAL A 116 -18.64 -3.86 5.05
CA VAL A 116 -18.98 -2.48 5.44
C VAL A 116 -17.89 -1.92 6.34
N ALA A 117 -17.49 -2.67 7.37
CA ALA A 117 -16.44 -2.24 8.31
C ALA A 117 -15.10 -2.02 7.61
N ILE A 118 -14.69 -2.95 6.73
CA ILE A 118 -13.46 -2.81 5.92
C ILE A 118 -13.53 -1.56 5.04
N GLY A 119 -14.63 -1.35 4.31
CA GLY A 119 -14.79 -0.24 3.39
C GLY A 119 -14.74 1.12 4.11
N VAL A 120 -15.51 1.26 5.19
CA VAL A 120 -15.53 2.48 6.01
C VAL A 120 -14.16 2.75 6.61
N ALA A 121 -13.53 1.75 7.21
CA ALA A 121 -12.20 1.90 7.82
C ALA A 121 -11.13 2.26 6.77
N SER A 122 -11.18 1.67 5.56
CA SER A 122 -10.24 1.94 4.48
C SER A 122 -10.37 3.37 3.96
N VAL A 123 -11.58 3.85 3.69
CA VAL A 123 -11.83 5.23 3.24
C VAL A 123 -11.47 6.23 4.33
N ALA A 124 -11.89 5.98 5.58
CA ALA A 124 -11.54 6.83 6.72
C ALA A 124 -10.02 6.91 6.91
N SER A 125 -9.31 5.79 6.86
CA SER A 125 -7.84 5.76 6.95
C SER A 125 -7.18 6.51 5.81
N GLY A 126 -7.68 6.37 4.58
CA GLY A 126 -7.18 7.10 3.40
C GLY A 126 -7.31 8.61 3.54
N VAL A 127 -8.45 9.11 4.06
CA VAL A 127 -8.67 10.54 4.33
C VAL A 127 -7.83 11.01 5.53
N LEU A 128 -7.86 10.27 6.63
CA LEU A 128 -7.19 10.63 7.88
C LEU A 128 -5.67 10.41 7.83
N TYR A 129 -5.16 9.79 6.75
CA TYR A 129 -3.72 9.60 6.60
C TYR A 129 -2.96 10.94 6.60
N THR A 130 -3.49 11.93 5.89
CA THR A 130 -2.94 13.30 5.85
C THR A 130 -3.96 14.36 6.28
N GLY A 131 -5.27 14.05 6.25
CA GLY A 131 -6.37 14.93 6.63
C GLY A 131 -6.69 14.90 8.11
N GLY A 132 -7.64 15.75 8.50
CA GLY A 132 -8.16 15.81 9.87
C GLY A 132 -7.23 16.46 10.90
N PRO A 133 -7.64 16.47 12.18
CA PRO A 133 -6.89 17.12 13.27
C PRO A 133 -5.70 16.28 13.76
N PHE A 134 -5.73 14.96 13.54
CA PHE A 134 -4.68 14.02 13.94
C PHE A 134 -4.31 13.11 12.76
N PRO A 135 -3.54 13.61 11.76
CA PRO A 135 -3.19 12.83 10.59
C PRO A 135 -2.28 11.65 10.94
N LEU A 136 -2.66 10.44 10.52
CA LEU A 136 -1.97 9.19 10.87
C LEU A 136 -0.51 9.19 10.39
N GLY A 137 -0.27 9.62 9.15
CA GLY A 137 1.08 9.70 8.57
C GLY A 137 1.96 10.75 9.25
N TYR A 138 1.36 11.81 9.83
CA TYR A 138 2.10 12.85 10.56
C TYR A 138 2.44 12.43 12.00
N ASN A 139 1.74 11.44 12.53
CA ASN A 139 1.87 11.03 13.93
C ASN A 139 2.61 9.68 14.10
N GLY A 140 3.33 9.21 13.09
CA GLY A 140 4.12 7.97 13.15
C GLY A 140 3.28 6.70 13.15
N LEU A 141 1.99 6.79 12.79
CA LEU A 141 1.11 5.63 12.66
C LEU A 141 1.05 5.11 11.22
N GLY A 142 1.70 5.79 10.28
CA GLY A 142 1.66 5.45 8.85
C GLY A 142 2.05 4.02 8.57
N ASP A 143 3.14 3.55 9.17
CA ASP A 143 3.70 2.22 8.94
C ASP A 143 2.74 1.12 9.42
N LEU A 144 2.12 1.29 10.60
CA LEU A 144 1.11 0.37 11.12
C LEU A 144 -0.13 0.32 10.21
N PHE A 145 -0.64 1.48 9.80
CA PHE A 145 -1.84 1.55 8.95
C PHE A 145 -1.57 0.98 7.55
N VAL A 146 -0.39 1.23 6.97
CA VAL A 146 0.01 0.62 5.71
C VAL A 146 0.12 -0.90 5.86
N TRP A 147 0.78 -1.39 6.92
CA TRP A 147 0.87 -2.82 7.17
C TRP A 147 -0.51 -3.49 7.27
N VAL A 148 -1.44 -2.90 8.04
CA VAL A 148 -2.79 -3.44 8.24
C VAL A 148 -3.61 -3.43 6.96
N PHE A 149 -3.70 -2.25 6.29
CA PHE A 149 -4.64 -2.07 5.17
C PHE A 149 -4.14 -2.65 3.85
N PHE A 150 -2.83 -2.65 3.59
CA PHE A 150 -2.25 -3.29 2.39
C PHE A 150 -1.85 -4.76 2.64
N GLY A 151 -2.04 -5.26 3.84
CA GLY A 151 -1.76 -6.62 4.25
C GLY A 151 -3.01 -7.37 4.65
N PRO A 152 -3.21 -7.64 5.96
CA PRO A 152 -4.32 -8.45 6.46
C PRO A 152 -5.70 -8.04 5.96
N VAL A 153 -5.98 -6.73 5.90
CA VAL A 153 -7.27 -6.22 5.44
C VAL A 153 -7.47 -6.46 3.95
N ALA A 154 -6.50 -6.13 3.10
CA ALA A 154 -6.64 -6.26 1.65
C ALA A 154 -6.63 -7.74 1.22
N VAL A 155 -5.69 -8.55 1.72
CA VAL A 155 -5.60 -9.98 1.39
C VAL A 155 -6.77 -10.74 2.01
N GLY A 156 -6.96 -10.60 3.33
CA GLY A 156 -8.02 -11.30 4.06
C GLY A 156 -9.42 -10.89 3.61
N GLY A 157 -9.66 -9.59 3.39
CA GLY A 157 -10.93 -9.09 2.86
C GLY A 157 -11.23 -9.61 1.45
N THR A 158 -10.19 -9.72 0.59
CA THR A 158 -10.35 -10.28 -0.76
C THR A 158 -10.61 -11.78 -0.74
N ALA A 159 -9.93 -12.55 0.11
CA ALA A 159 -10.19 -13.96 0.30
C ALA A 159 -11.62 -14.16 0.86
N TYR A 160 -11.96 -13.41 1.93
CA TYR A 160 -13.25 -13.48 2.58
C TYR A 160 -14.43 -13.21 1.63
N VAL A 161 -14.38 -12.13 0.84
CA VAL A 161 -15.51 -11.80 -0.05
C VAL A 161 -15.72 -12.83 -1.16
N GLN A 162 -14.73 -13.66 -1.46
CA GLN A 162 -14.83 -14.74 -2.42
C GLN A 162 -15.33 -16.04 -1.77
N THR A 163 -14.78 -16.39 -0.60
CA THR A 163 -15.05 -17.67 0.08
C THR A 163 -16.15 -17.57 1.13
N LEU A 164 -16.46 -16.39 1.63
CA LEU A 164 -17.30 -16.07 2.80
C LEU A 164 -16.75 -16.67 4.11
N GLU A 165 -15.49 -17.04 4.11
CA GLU A 165 -14.76 -17.57 5.26
C GLU A 165 -13.45 -16.79 5.42
N LEU A 166 -13.11 -16.39 6.66
CA LEU A 166 -11.83 -15.79 6.99
C LEU A 166 -10.99 -16.77 7.77
N ARG A 167 -9.81 -17.12 7.25
CA ARG A 167 -8.88 -18.04 7.91
C ARG A 167 -7.65 -17.30 8.45
N THR A 168 -7.02 -17.86 9.46
CA THR A 168 -5.78 -17.31 10.01
C THR A 168 -4.69 -17.17 8.96
N GLU A 169 -4.61 -18.12 8.01
CA GLU A 169 -3.67 -18.05 6.91
C GLU A 169 -3.84 -16.81 6.04
N ASP A 170 -5.07 -16.31 5.83
CA ASP A 170 -5.35 -15.09 5.06
C ASP A 170 -4.73 -13.87 5.71
N LEU A 171 -4.79 -13.81 7.04
CA LEU A 171 -4.24 -12.71 7.83
C LEU A 171 -2.72 -12.78 7.90
N VAL A 172 -2.16 -13.99 8.10
CA VAL A 172 -0.70 -14.19 8.20
C VAL A 172 -0.04 -13.92 6.86
N VAL A 173 -0.57 -14.48 5.76
CA VAL A 173 -0.09 -14.20 4.40
C VAL A 173 -0.26 -12.72 4.10
N GLY A 174 -1.41 -12.13 4.41
CA GLY A 174 -1.65 -10.70 4.30
C GLY A 174 -0.58 -9.89 5.02
N GLY A 175 -0.22 -10.28 6.23
CA GLY A 175 0.85 -9.64 7.01
C GLY A 175 2.17 -9.55 6.24
N ALA A 176 2.56 -10.60 5.50
CA ALA A 176 3.77 -10.61 4.68
C ALA A 176 3.71 -9.54 3.56
N PHE A 177 2.56 -9.40 2.88
CA PHE A 177 2.37 -8.39 1.84
C PHE A 177 2.30 -6.97 2.41
N GLY A 178 1.69 -6.82 3.58
CA GLY A 178 1.71 -5.58 4.35
C GLY A 178 3.13 -5.13 4.69
N LEU A 179 4.02 -6.04 5.07
CA LEU A 179 5.43 -5.74 5.35
C LEU A 179 6.16 -5.18 4.12
N VAL A 180 5.96 -5.73 2.92
CA VAL A 180 6.58 -5.16 1.71
C VAL A 180 6.02 -3.77 1.42
N SER A 181 4.71 -3.56 1.63
CA SER A 181 4.09 -2.24 1.48
C SER A 181 4.63 -1.23 2.51
N THR A 182 4.88 -1.66 3.74
CA THR A 182 5.55 -0.87 4.78
C THR A 182 7.01 -0.55 4.38
N ALA A 183 7.73 -1.49 3.77
CA ALA A 183 9.06 -1.21 3.24
C ALA A 183 9.05 -0.10 2.17
N ILE A 184 8.04 -0.06 1.27
CA ILE A 184 7.86 1.04 0.32
C ILE A 184 7.67 2.38 1.06
N LEU A 185 6.86 2.38 2.12
CA LEU A 185 6.65 3.58 2.94
C LEU A 185 7.92 3.98 3.71
N ALA A 186 8.66 3.03 4.29
CA ALA A 186 9.90 3.29 5.00
C ALA A 186 10.95 3.99 4.12
N VAL A 187 11.11 3.57 2.85
CA VAL A 187 11.99 4.28 1.88
C VAL A 187 11.47 5.69 1.60
N ASN A 188 10.15 5.87 1.47
CA ASN A 188 9.55 7.18 1.26
C ASN A 188 9.81 8.11 2.46
N ASN A 189 9.58 7.62 3.69
CA ASN A 189 9.80 8.36 4.92
C ASN A 189 11.30 8.65 5.15
N LEU A 190 12.18 7.70 4.83
CA LEU A 190 13.64 7.90 4.89
C LEU A 190 14.10 9.00 3.93
N ARG A 191 13.58 9.01 2.68
CA ARG A 191 13.89 10.03 1.68
C ARG A 191 13.52 11.42 2.15
N ASP A 192 12.32 11.54 2.74
CA ASP A 192 11.69 12.81 3.07
C ASP A 192 11.97 13.27 4.51
N ALA A 193 12.73 12.51 5.32
CA ALA A 193 12.92 12.77 6.77
C ALA A 193 13.40 14.20 7.08
N ASP A 194 14.32 14.74 6.29
CA ASP A 194 14.86 16.09 6.50
C ASP A 194 13.86 17.20 6.12
N THR A 195 12.95 16.94 5.20
CA THR A 195 11.91 17.88 4.76
C THR A 195 10.59 17.70 5.52
N ASP A 196 10.33 16.53 6.08
CA ASP A 196 9.15 16.25 6.90
C ASP A 196 9.26 16.84 8.32
N ALA A 197 10.45 16.81 8.91
CA ALA A 197 10.66 17.31 10.28
C ALA A 197 10.28 18.79 10.46
N PRO A 198 10.70 19.74 9.58
CA PRO A 198 10.36 21.15 9.70
C PRO A 198 8.86 21.46 9.55
N VAL A 199 8.11 20.61 8.81
CA VAL A 199 6.66 20.79 8.59
C VAL A 199 5.81 19.99 9.60
N GLY A 200 6.42 19.49 10.66
CA GLY A 200 5.72 18.82 11.77
C GLY A 200 5.29 17.38 11.48
N LYS A 201 5.73 16.76 10.37
CA LYS A 201 5.53 15.33 10.12
C LYS A 201 6.50 14.52 10.99
N ARG A 202 5.96 13.76 11.93
CA ARG A 202 6.71 12.91 12.85
C ARG A 202 6.60 11.44 12.45
N THR A 203 7.04 11.10 11.22
CA THR A 203 7.16 9.72 10.74
C THR A 203 8.14 8.93 11.61
N LEU A 204 8.17 7.60 11.52
CA LEU A 204 9.13 6.78 12.29
C LEU A 204 10.57 7.16 11.92
N ALA A 205 10.86 7.49 10.66
CA ALA A 205 12.16 7.98 10.21
C ALA A 205 12.56 9.32 10.88
N VAL A 206 11.59 10.21 11.14
CA VAL A 206 11.84 11.47 11.85
C VAL A 206 11.99 11.25 13.35
N ARG A 207 11.16 10.36 13.95
CA ARG A 207 11.15 10.09 15.40
C ARG A 207 12.38 9.32 15.88
N PHE A 208 12.74 8.27 15.16
CA PHE A 208 13.80 7.33 15.56
C PHE A 208 15.07 7.47 14.72
N GLY A 209 15.03 8.36 13.71
CA GLY A 209 16.17 8.65 12.85
C GLY A 209 16.29 7.74 11.63
N LYS A 210 17.10 8.19 10.68
CA LYS A 210 17.37 7.47 9.42
C LYS A 210 17.93 6.03 9.62
N PRO A 211 18.80 5.75 10.62
CA PRO A 211 19.24 4.38 10.86
C PRO A 211 18.11 3.41 11.17
N PHE A 212 17.13 3.84 11.98
CA PHE A 212 15.93 3.05 12.25
C PHE A 212 15.17 2.69 10.98
N ALA A 213 14.87 3.67 10.12
CA ALA A 213 14.13 3.44 8.88
C ALA A 213 14.87 2.48 7.91
N ARG A 214 16.22 2.49 7.90
CA ARG A 214 17.04 1.54 7.13
C ARG A 214 16.92 0.12 7.66
N VAL A 215 16.94 -0.05 8.98
CA VAL A 215 16.75 -1.35 9.64
C VAL A 215 15.32 -1.86 9.42
N GLU A 216 14.32 -1.00 9.63
CA GLU A 216 12.90 -1.30 9.39
C GLU A 216 12.69 -1.83 7.97
N TYR A 217 13.26 -1.16 6.96
CA TYR A 217 13.18 -1.61 5.57
C TYR A 217 13.70 -3.04 5.38
N GLY A 218 14.89 -3.34 5.89
CA GLY A 218 15.51 -4.65 5.76
C GLY A 218 14.74 -5.74 6.50
N VAL A 219 14.29 -5.44 7.74
CA VAL A 219 13.46 -6.35 8.54
C VAL A 219 12.15 -6.64 7.86
N CYS A 220 11.47 -5.63 7.31
CA CYS A 220 10.22 -5.82 6.59
C CYS A 220 10.38 -6.77 5.39
N LEU A 221 11.41 -6.59 4.55
CA LEU A 221 11.64 -7.48 3.41
C LEU A 221 12.01 -8.90 3.82
N ALA A 222 12.86 -9.06 4.84
CA ALA A 222 13.24 -10.37 5.35
C ALA A 222 12.02 -11.09 5.95
N ALA A 223 11.29 -10.43 6.85
CA ALA A 223 10.11 -11.02 7.46
C ALA A 223 9.02 -11.36 6.43
N ALA A 224 8.84 -10.53 5.39
CA ALA A 224 7.90 -10.83 4.31
C ALA A 224 8.23 -12.14 3.60
N ILE A 225 9.52 -12.38 3.26
CA ILE A 225 9.94 -13.61 2.57
C ILE A 225 9.75 -14.82 3.48
N PHE A 226 10.09 -14.70 4.77
CA PHE A 226 10.07 -15.85 5.68
C PHE A 226 8.68 -16.18 6.23
N THR A 227 7.73 -15.23 6.30
CA THR A 227 6.39 -15.49 6.82
C THR A 227 5.65 -16.61 6.06
N PRO A 228 5.60 -16.63 4.70
CA PRO A 228 4.94 -17.71 3.98
C PRO A 228 5.61 -19.08 4.14
N MET A 229 6.86 -19.13 4.61
CA MET A 229 7.56 -20.40 4.88
C MET A 229 6.89 -21.25 5.95
N LEU A 230 6.02 -20.66 6.78
CA LEU A 230 5.17 -21.37 7.75
C LEU A 230 4.25 -22.40 7.08
N TYR A 231 3.97 -22.24 5.78
CA TYR A 231 3.07 -23.10 5.00
C TYR A 231 3.79 -24.03 4.02
N VAL A 232 5.13 -24.07 4.04
CA VAL A 232 5.93 -24.89 3.10
C VAL A 232 5.63 -26.39 3.24
N GLY A 233 5.27 -26.86 4.45
CA GLY A 233 4.88 -28.25 4.67
C GLY A 233 3.71 -28.69 3.79
N ASP A 234 2.71 -27.84 3.65
CA ASP A 234 1.52 -28.08 2.83
C ASP A 234 1.65 -27.53 1.40
N ARG A 235 2.54 -26.56 1.20
CA ARG A 235 2.74 -25.79 -0.06
C ARG A 235 4.23 -25.67 -0.38
N PRO A 236 4.91 -26.76 -0.79
CA PRO A 236 6.37 -26.77 -0.93
C PRO A 236 6.89 -25.80 -1.98
N TRP A 237 6.10 -25.44 -2.99
CA TRP A 237 6.47 -24.47 -4.01
C TRP A 237 6.60 -23.02 -3.51
N LEU A 238 6.17 -22.74 -2.27
CA LEU A 238 6.47 -21.44 -1.62
C LEU A 238 7.97 -21.22 -1.41
N LEU A 239 8.80 -22.26 -1.46
CA LEU A 239 10.26 -22.12 -1.48
C LEU A 239 10.77 -21.26 -2.65
N LEU A 240 9.99 -21.12 -3.73
CA LEU A 240 10.31 -20.19 -4.82
C LEU A 240 10.50 -18.75 -4.35
N LEU A 241 9.85 -18.34 -3.25
CA LEU A 241 10.02 -17.00 -2.68
C LEU A 241 11.46 -16.74 -2.22
N LEU A 242 12.23 -17.77 -1.87
CA LEU A 242 13.64 -17.60 -1.47
C LEU A 242 14.53 -17.07 -2.61
N VAL A 243 14.10 -17.23 -3.87
CA VAL A 243 14.79 -16.61 -5.04
C VAL A 243 14.84 -15.08 -4.91
N LEU A 244 13.92 -14.48 -4.17
CA LEU A 244 13.89 -13.04 -3.92
C LEU A 244 14.86 -12.58 -2.81
N ALA A 245 15.41 -13.48 -2.01
CA ALA A 245 16.30 -13.11 -0.91
C ALA A 245 17.56 -12.33 -1.35
N PRO A 246 18.27 -12.70 -2.44
CA PRO A 246 19.38 -11.91 -2.96
C PRO A 246 18.94 -10.49 -3.37
N PHE A 247 17.75 -10.35 -4.00
CA PHE A 247 17.22 -9.05 -4.41
C PHE A 247 16.84 -8.20 -3.20
N ALA A 248 16.22 -8.79 -2.17
CA ALA A 248 15.93 -8.12 -0.92
C ALA A 248 17.21 -7.58 -0.25
N LEU A 249 18.27 -8.40 -0.22
CA LEU A 249 19.58 -8.00 0.30
C LEU A 249 20.20 -6.85 -0.51
N LEU A 250 20.15 -6.92 -1.84
CA LEU A 250 20.65 -5.85 -2.71
C LEU A 250 19.89 -4.55 -2.51
N LEU A 251 18.55 -4.61 -2.41
CA LEU A 251 17.71 -3.45 -2.14
C LEU A 251 18.03 -2.86 -0.75
N THR A 252 18.15 -3.69 0.27
CA THR A 252 18.47 -3.26 1.64
C THR A 252 19.83 -2.54 1.69
N ARG A 253 20.85 -3.10 1.05
CA ARG A 253 22.16 -2.46 0.92
C ARG A 253 22.09 -1.13 0.17
N ALA A 254 21.31 -1.08 -0.91
CA ALA A 254 21.14 0.13 -1.70
C ALA A 254 20.42 1.24 -0.91
N VAL A 255 19.40 0.89 -0.10
CA VAL A 255 18.71 1.82 0.79
C VAL A 255 19.64 2.30 1.92
N ALA A 256 20.46 1.40 2.47
CA ALA A 256 21.44 1.75 3.50
C ALA A 256 22.49 2.76 3.03
N ALA A 257 22.88 2.70 1.75
CA ALA A 257 23.95 3.53 1.17
C ALA A 257 23.46 4.86 0.57
N ARG A 258 22.15 5.13 0.52
CA ARG A 258 21.60 6.29 -0.20
C ARG A 258 20.78 7.20 0.71
N GLU A 259 20.63 8.47 0.26
CA GLU A 259 19.86 9.51 0.95
C GLU A 259 19.13 10.42 -0.05
N GLY A 260 18.08 11.08 0.43
CA GLY A 260 17.36 12.09 -0.33
C GLY A 260 16.86 11.59 -1.70
N ALA A 261 17.02 12.39 -2.74
CA ALA A 261 16.55 12.09 -4.09
C ALA A 261 17.09 10.79 -4.69
N SER A 262 18.28 10.34 -4.26
CA SER A 262 18.89 9.09 -4.73
C SER A 262 18.10 7.83 -4.33
N LEU A 263 17.16 7.96 -3.38
CA LEU A 263 16.22 6.91 -2.98
C LEU A 263 15.01 6.77 -3.92
N ASN A 264 14.71 7.76 -4.78
CA ASN A 264 13.54 7.70 -5.68
C ASN A 264 13.49 6.45 -6.58
N PRO A 265 14.59 5.96 -7.19
CA PRO A 265 14.57 4.71 -7.96
C PRO A 265 14.24 3.48 -7.11
N LEU A 266 14.62 3.49 -5.83
CA LEU A 266 14.41 2.34 -4.92
C LEU A 266 12.94 2.17 -4.53
N LEU A 267 12.14 3.24 -4.49
CA LEU A 267 10.69 3.16 -4.36
C LEU A 267 10.06 2.31 -5.48
N GLY A 268 10.45 2.60 -6.72
CA GLY A 268 9.98 1.82 -7.88
C GLY A 268 10.50 0.38 -7.87
N ALA A 269 11.75 0.18 -7.46
CA ALA A 269 12.35 -1.15 -7.36
C ALA A 269 11.66 -2.00 -6.28
N THR A 270 11.31 -1.42 -5.12
CA THR A 270 10.55 -2.11 -4.07
C THR A 270 9.11 -2.43 -4.53
N GLY A 271 8.49 -1.54 -5.30
CA GLY A 271 7.19 -1.82 -5.94
C GLY A 271 7.25 -3.00 -6.93
N LYS A 272 8.33 -3.11 -7.72
CA LYS A 272 8.57 -4.28 -8.59
C LYS A 272 8.83 -5.55 -7.78
N PHE A 273 9.55 -5.44 -6.66
CA PHE A 273 9.75 -6.53 -5.72
C PHE A 273 8.41 -7.05 -5.18
N LEU A 274 7.48 -6.16 -4.80
CA LEU A 274 6.14 -6.54 -4.36
C LEU A 274 5.38 -7.33 -5.42
N LEU A 275 5.43 -6.89 -6.68
CA LEU A 275 4.79 -7.62 -7.79
C LEU A 275 5.42 -9.00 -8.02
N ALA A 276 6.75 -9.09 -8.01
CA ALA A 276 7.44 -10.37 -8.13
C ALA A 276 7.11 -11.30 -6.96
N PHE A 277 7.06 -10.76 -5.74
CA PHE A 277 6.68 -11.48 -4.53
C PHE A 277 5.25 -12.03 -4.64
N ALA A 278 4.30 -11.21 -5.13
CA ALA A 278 2.93 -11.65 -5.35
C ALA A 278 2.83 -12.73 -6.43
N ALA A 279 3.53 -12.56 -7.55
CA ALA A 279 3.52 -13.54 -8.65
C ALA A 279 4.08 -14.91 -8.21
N LEU A 280 5.23 -14.90 -7.53
CA LEU A 280 5.85 -16.14 -7.03
C LEU A 280 5.00 -16.77 -5.91
N PHE A 281 4.41 -15.96 -5.03
CA PHE A 281 3.49 -16.47 -4.01
C PHE A 281 2.27 -17.14 -4.65
N CYS A 282 1.59 -16.44 -5.57
CA CYS A 282 0.41 -17.00 -6.24
C CYS A 282 0.76 -18.30 -7.01
N GLY A 283 1.89 -18.32 -7.72
CA GLY A 283 2.37 -19.54 -8.40
C GLY A 283 2.66 -20.66 -7.41
N GLY A 284 3.43 -20.39 -6.36
CA GLY A 284 3.78 -21.39 -5.36
C GLY A 284 2.61 -21.86 -4.48
N TRP A 285 1.57 -21.04 -4.32
CA TRP A 285 0.36 -21.42 -3.60
C TRP A 285 -0.56 -22.34 -4.40
N LEU A 286 -0.59 -22.17 -5.72
CA LEU A 286 -1.52 -22.88 -6.62
C LEU A 286 -0.95 -24.17 -7.20
N LEU A 287 0.38 -24.35 -7.17
CA LEU A 287 1.08 -25.58 -7.55
C LEU A 287 1.15 -26.56 -6.38
#